data_18a03fe93b678794ad52a1e5ea4bd3e9
#
_entry.id   18a03fe93b678794ad52a1e5ea4bd3e9
#
_cell.length_a   1.000
_cell.length_b   1.000
_cell.length_c   1.000
_cell.angle_alpha   90.00
_cell.angle_beta   90.00
_cell.angle_gamma   90.00
#
_symmetry.space_group_name_H-M   'P 1'
#
loop_
_entity.id
_entity.type
_entity.pdbx_description
1 polymer ?
#
loop_
_entity_poly.entity_id
_entity_poly.type
_entity_poly.pdbx_seq_one_letter_code
_entity_poly.pdbx_strand_id
1 'polypeptide(L)'
;MKFAETMEVLLKNPLFDWSHLELARYFGVEERLSRATAESIWERCNARLREPGFSARGFMVRLNVKAVCTTDDPVDTLEHHKAVADSGFAVRVLPTWRSDKAGKIDEPAAWNAWMDRLAAAAGTPVRTWDDFLDAMDKRHAFFESRGCVVSDYGITEIFAAPYTTGEIKAIFRKVREGGVATPAEAYKFKSAWLYEGLCADARANWSTQLHYSCLRNANSRMMQKLGPDTGFDCIGEWNVAESLARLFDRLESEDALPRTILYSLNPKDNEMLASLMGSFQKGPDRGKLQLGAAWWFLDQKDGMKKQIEALAALGCLGNFVGMLTDSRSFLSYTRHEYFRRILCGKLGEEMARGEIPNDIAWVGGLVEDIAYNNANRYFFGAR
;
A
#
# COMPACT_ATOMS: atom_id res chain seq x y z
N MET A 1 2.88 4.68 -30.51
CA MET A 1 2.15 5.82 -31.17
C MET A 1 1.01 6.34 -30.28
N LYS A 2 -0.08 5.60 -30.02
CA LYS A 2 -1.24 6.11 -29.22
C LYS A 2 -0.90 6.67 -27.84
N PHE A 3 0.03 6.06 -27.10
CA PHE A 3 0.49 6.60 -25.82
C PHE A 3 1.14 7.98 -25.97
N ALA A 4 1.99 8.15 -26.98
CA ALA A 4 2.64 9.44 -27.26
C ALA A 4 1.63 10.52 -27.67
N GLU A 5 0.62 10.16 -28.48
CA GLU A 5 -0.49 11.07 -28.83
C GLU A 5 -1.28 11.49 -27.58
N THR A 6 -1.50 10.56 -26.63
CA THR A 6 -2.17 10.87 -25.37
C THR A 6 -1.34 11.85 -24.54
N MET A 7 -0.01 11.74 -24.52
CA MET A 7 0.86 12.67 -23.79
C MET A 7 0.67 14.13 -24.21
N GLU A 8 0.32 14.38 -25.47
CA GLU A 8 0.14 15.74 -25.99
C GLU A 8 -1.05 16.48 -25.34
N VAL A 9 -2.02 15.76 -24.77
CA VAL A 9 -3.22 16.33 -24.13
C VAL A 9 -3.24 16.17 -22.60
N LEU A 10 -2.19 15.58 -22.00
CA LEU A 10 -2.10 15.31 -20.57
C LEU A 10 -1.41 16.42 -19.75
N LEU A 11 -1.55 17.68 -20.16
CA LEU A 11 -0.96 18.79 -19.41
C LEU A 11 -1.46 18.81 -17.95
N LYS A 12 -0.52 18.85 -16.99
CA LYS A 12 -0.75 18.77 -15.53
C LYS A 12 -1.26 17.41 -15.02
N ASN A 13 -1.44 16.41 -15.84
CA ASN A 13 -1.68 15.05 -15.37
C ASN A 13 -0.36 14.43 -14.90
N PRO A 14 -0.30 13.75 -13.76
CA PRO A 14 0.94 13.17 -13.25
C PRO A 14 1.59 12.16 -14.19
N LEU A 15 0.83 11.48 -15.03
CA LEU A 15 1.37 10.54 -16.02
C LEU A 15 2.31 11.26 -17.01
N PHE A 16 2.03 12.53 -17.34
CA PHE A 16 2.94 13.34 -18.17
C PHE A 16 4.29 13.54 -17.47
N ASP A 17 4.25 14.00 -16.21
CA ASP A 17 5.46 14.28 -15.44
C ASP A 17 6.26 13.00 -15.16
N TRP A 18 5.59 11.92 -14.76
CA TRP A 18 6.24 10.64 -14.46
C TRP A 18 6.91 10.04 -15.69
N SER A 19 6.20 10.01 -16.84
CA SER A 19 6.75 9.45 -18.09
C SER A 19 7.98 10.21 -18.55
N HIS A 20 7.96 11.54 -18.49
CA HIS A 20 9.13 12.35 -18.89
C HIS A 20 10.28 12.23 -17.86
N LEU A 21 9.97 12.07 -16.58
CA LEU A 21 10.99 11.83 -15.56
C LEU A 21 11.65 10.46 -15.76
N GLU A 22 10.89 9.42 -16.07
CA GLU A 22 11.41 8.10 -16.42
C GLU A 22 12.29 8.15 -17.67
N LEU A 23 11.83 8.82 -18.73
CA LEU A 23 12.59 9.00 -19.96
C LEU A 23 13.92 9.73 -19.71
N ALA A 24 13.90 10.81 -18.95
CA ALA A 24 15.09 11.57 -18.62
C ALA A 24 16.09 10.79 -17.76
N ARG A 25 15.62 10.13 -16.68
CA ARG A 25 16.50 9.50 -15.68
C ARG A 25 17.11 8.18 -16.14
N TYR A 26 16.37 7.38 -16.88
CA TYR A 26 16.87 6.08 -17.34
C TYR A 26 17.47 6.15 -18.75
N PHE A 27 16.86 6.93 -19.63
CA PHE A 27 17.19 6.88 -21.06
C PHE A 27 17.92 8.13 -21.57
N GLY A 28 18.03 9.17 -20.75
CA GLY A 28 18.64 10.45 -21.17
C GLY A 28 17.84 11.17 -22.24
N VAL A 29 16.52 10.98 -22.25
CA VAL A 29 15.60 11.62 -23.19
C VAL A 29 14.97 12.83 -22.49
N GLU A 30 15.34 14.02 -22.91
CA GLU A 30 14.83 15.28 -22.36
C GLU A 30 13.77 15.94 -23.23
N GLU A 31 13.65 15.48 -24.48
CA GLU A 31 12.63 15.94 -25.41
C GLU A 31 11.23 15.46 -25.02
N ARG A 32 10.22 16.27 -25.35
CA ARG A 32 8.83 15.93 -25.08
C ARG A 32 8.39 14.72 -25.90
N LEU A 33 7.80 13.72 -25.23
CA LEU A 33 7.13 12.61 -25.88
C LEU A 33 5.87 13.10 -26.61
N SER A 34 5.84 12.94 -27.90
CA SER A 34 4.76 13.35 -28.80
C SER A 34 4.66 12.36 -29.96
N ARG A 35 3.64 12.51 -30.81
CA ARG A 35 3.54 11.73 -32.04
C ARG A 35 4.77 11.88 -32.92
N ALA A 36 5.33 13.07 -32.99
CA ALA A 36 6.49 13.37 -33.87
C ALA A 36 7.79 12.75 -33.34
N THR A 37 7.95 12.61 -32.02
CA THR A 37 9.18 12.11 -31.39
C THR A 37 9.09 10.63 -30.96
N ALA A 38 7.90 10.03 -31.06
CA ALA A 38 7.62 8.70 -30.53
C ALA A 38 8.52 7.59 -31.05
N GLU A 39 8.77 7.59 -32.38
CA GLU A 39 9.58 6.56 -33.02
C GLU A 39 11.05 6.65 -32.60
N SER A 40 11.63 7.83 -32.66
CA SER A 40 13.02 8.08 -32.23
C SER A 40 13.22 7.75 -30.74
N ILE A 41 12.29 8.15 -29.88
CA ILE A 41 12.35 7.83 -28.46
C ILE A 41 12.23 6.31 -28.24
N TRP A 42 11.33 5.63 -28.95
CA TRP A 42 11.16 4.19 -28.89
C TRP A 42 12.45 3.45 -29.25
N GLU A 43 13.09 3.82 -30.34
CA GLU A 43 14.35 3.21 -30.79
C GLU A 43 15.46 3.41 -29.77
N ARG A 44 15.64 4.63 -29.24
CA ARG A 44 16.63 4.96 -28.22
C ARG A 44 16.38 4.20 -26.94
N CYS A 45 15.16 4.13 -26.45
CA CYS A 45 14.81 3.37 -25.25
C CYS A 45 15.10 1.87 -25.43
N ASN A 46 14.70 1.29 -26.57
CA ASN A 46 14.98 -0.12 -26.85
C ASN A 46 16.47 -0.42 -27.00
N ALA A 47 17.26 0.50 -27.57
CA ALA A 47 18.72 0.34 -27.60
C ALA A 47 19.30 0.30 -26.19
N ARG A 48 18.90 1.21 -25.30
CA ARG A 48 19.33 1.26 -23.89
C ARG A 48 18.91 0.02 -23.09
N LEU A 49 17.69 -0.48 -23.32
CA LEU A 49 17.19 -1.68 -22.62
C LEU A 49 17.97 -2.97 -22.94
N ARG A 50 18.76 -2.99 -24.04
CA ARG A 50 19.65 -4.10 -24.40
C ARG A 50 21.00 -4.01 -23.73
N GLU A 51 21.35 -2.88 -23.12
CA GLU A 51 22.64 -2.70 -22.46
C GLU A 51 22.72 -3.48 -21.13
N PRO A 52 23.92 -3.95 -20.76
CA PRO A 52 24.13 -4.50 -19.43
C PRO A 52 23.73 -3.50 -18.33
N GLY A 53 23.01 -3.97 -17.31
CA GLY A 53 22.53 -3.12 -16.22
C GLY A 53 21.15 -2.49 -16.42
N PHE A 54 20.52 -2.65 -17.59
CA PHE A 54 19.11 -2.28 -17.82
C PHE A 54 18.17 -3.47 -17.59
N SER A 55 18.42 -4.24 -16.55
CA SER A 55 17.53 -5.28 -16.04
C SER A 55 16.71 -4.77 -14.87
N ALA A 56 15.69 -5.53 -14.43
CA ALA A 56 14.91 -5.22 -13.22
C ALA A 56 15.82 -4.96 -12.00
N ARG A 57 16.81 -5.82 -11.76
CA ARG A 57 17.81 -5.62 -10.70
C ARG A 57 18.67 -4.38 -10.93
N GLY A 58 19.05 -4.12 -12.18
CA GLY A 58 19.86 -2.97 -12.56
C GLY A 58 19.14 -1.63 -12.27
N PHE A 59 17.84 -1.56 -12.49
CA PHE A 59 17.06 -0.36 -12.16
C PHE A 59 17.01 -0.10 -10.65
N MET A 60 16.83 -1.14 -9.82
CA MET A 60 16.88 -1.01 -8.37
C MET A 60 18.22 -0.49 -7.87
N VAL A 61 19.33 -1.04 -8.40
CA VAL A 61 20.68 -0.59 -8.03
C VAL A 61 20.94 0.84 -8.47
N ARG A 62 20.56 1.19 -9.70
CA ARG A 62 20.74 2.53 -10.28
C ARG A 62 20.06 3.62 -9.48
N LEU A 63 18.87 3.34 -8.93
CA LEU A 63 18.10 4.29 -8.12
C LEU A 63 18.40 4.15 -6.61
N ASN A 64 19.45 3.41 -6.25
CA ASN A 64 19.88 3.20 -4.86
C ASN A 64 18.75 2.66 -3.95
N VAL A 65 17.88 1.83 -4.49
CA VAL A 65 16.81 1.17 -3.72
C VAL A 65 17.44 0.26 -2.66
N LYS A 66 16.98 0.33 -1.43
CA LYS A 66 17.49 -0.46 -0.30
C LYS A 66 16.63 -1.67 0.01
N ALA A 67 15.32 -1.50 -0.13
CA ALA A 67 14.35 -2.57 0.10
C ALA A 67 13.15 -2.39 -0.80
N VAL A 68 12.56 -3.51 -1.20
CA VAL A 68 11.28 -3.61 -1.91
C VAL A 68 10.43 -4.63 -1.18
N CYS A 69 9.21 -4.27 -0.85
CA CYS A 69 8.20 -5.20 -0.37
C CYS A 69 7.20 -5.43 -1.50
N THR A 70 7.00 -6.68 -1.87
CA THR A 70 6.09 -7.09 -2.94
C THR A 70 4.65 -7.23 -2.43
N THR A 71 3.74 -7.74 -3.22
CA THR A 71 2.36 -8.02 -2.78
C THR A 71 2.09 -9.50 -2.98
N ASP A 72 1.92 -10.25 -1.89
CA ASP A 72 1.90 -11.71 -1.92
C ASP A 72 0.68 -12.27 -1.18
N ASP A 73 0.07 -13.30 -1.76
CA ASP A 73 -1.06 -14.02 -1.20
C ASP A 73 -0.57 -14.99 -0.09
N PRO A 74 -1.28 -15.15 1.03
CA PRO A 74 -0.94 -16.14 2.06
C PRO A 74 -0.65 -17.56 1.56
N VAL A 75 -1.17 -17.94 0.40
CA VAL A 75 -0.95 -19.27 -0.19
C VAL A 75 0.28 -19.37 -1.08
N ASP A 76 1.01 -18.27 -1.31
CA ASP A 76 2.17 -18.25 -2.19
C ASP A 76 3.38 -18.96 -1.57
N THR A 77 4.18 -19.60 -2.41
CA THR A 77 5.34 -20.40 -2.00
C THR A 77 6.57 -19.57 -1.69
N LEU A 78 6.61 -18.30 -2.15
CA LEU A 78 7.71 -17.35 -1.97
C LEU A 78 9.08 -17.86 -2.45
N GLU A 79 9.11 -18.80 -3.39
CA GLU A 79 10.35 -19.36 -3.95
C GLU A 79 11.22 -18.31 -4.63
N HIS A 80 10.59 -17.30 -5.27
CA HIS A 80 11.33 -16.22 -5.93
C HIS A 80 12.02 -15.30 -4.92
N HIS A 81 11.37 -15.01 -3.78
CA HIS A 81 11.99 -14.25 -2.68
C HIS A 81 13.22 -14.98 -2.15
N LYS A 82 13.08 -16.30 -1.91
CA LYS A 82 14.19 -17.13 -1.49
C LYS A 82 15.34 -17.10 -2.52
N ALA A 83 15.04 -17.29 -3.80
CA ALA A 83 16.04 -17.29 -4.86
C ALA A 83 16.78 -15.93 -4.97
N VAL A 84 16.07 -14.81 -4.77
CA VAL A 84 16.70 -13.48 -4.76
C VAL A 84 17.60 -13.33 -3.53
N ALA A 85 17.15 -13.73 -2.36
CA ALA A 85 17.94 -13.68 -1.12
C ALA A 85 19.20 -14.55 -1.24
N ASP A 86 19.08 -15.79 -1.71
CA ASP A 86 20.19 -16.73 -1.91
C ASP A 86 21.21 -16.23 -2.94
N SER A 87 20.80 -15.37 -3.88
CA SER A 87 21.70 -14.80 -4.90
C SER A 87 22.66 -13.72 -4.38
N GLY A 88 22.53 -13.31 -3.11
CA GLY A 88 23.34 -12.24 -2.53
C GLY A 88 23.03 -10.85 -3.13
N PHE A 89 21.84 -10.65 -3.72
CA PHE A 89 21.46 -9.36 -4.26
C PHE A 89 21.38 -8.29 -3.17
N ALA A 90 22.02 -7.14 -3.40
CA ALA A 90 22.19 -6.10 -2.38
C ALA A 90 20.87 -5.44 -1.93
N VAL A 91 19.85 -5.45 -2.78
CA VAL A 91 18.52 -4.91 -2.45
C VAL A 91 17.70 -6.00 -1.77
N ARG A 92 17.17 -5.72 -0.59
CA ARG A 92 16.23 -6.63 0.08
C ARG A 92 14.91 -6.68 -0.68
N VAL A 93 14.53 -7.87 -1.15
CA VAL A 93 13.21 -8.10 -1.78
C VAL A 93 12.43 -9.01 -0.84
N LEU A 94 11.47 -8.43 -0.14
CA LEU A 94 10.74 -9.05 0.95
C LEU A 94 9.27 -9.24 0.56
N PRO A 95 8.61 -10.31 1.02
CA PRO A 95 7.18 -10.46 0.83
C PRO A 95 6.39 -9.48 1.69
N THR A 96 5.20 -9.10 1.23
CA THR A 96 4.17 -8.43 2.02
C THR A 96 2.97 -9.35 2.14
N TRP A 97 2.46 -9.47 3.35
CA TRP A 97 1.26 -10.27 3.63
C TRP A 97 0.00 -9.55 3.16
N ARG A 98 -0.69 -10.09 2.14
CA ARG A 98 -1.94 -9.54 1.64
C ARG A 98 -3.04 -10.60 1.59
N SER A 99 -3.89 -10.59 2.60
CA SER A 99 -4.91 -11.62 2.83
C SER A 99 -6.32 -11.26 2.34
N ASP A 100 -6.47 -10.28 1.45
CA ASP A 100 -7.78 -9.77 0.98
C ASP A 100 -8.74 -10.86 0.52
N LYS A 101 -8.23 -11.93 -0.12
CA LYS A 101 -9.05 -13.05 -0.58
C LYS A 101 -9.72 -13.82 0.54
N ALA A 102 -9.11 -13.84 1.73
CA ALA A 102 -9.72 -14.45 2.91
C ALA A 102 -10.99 -13.73 3.35
N GLY A 103 -11.05 -12.40 3.16
CA GLY A 103 -12.21 -11.59 3.48
C GLY A 103 -13.39 -11.70 2.50
N LYS A 104 -13.21 -12.30 1.31
CA LYS A 104 -14.21 -12.32 0.22
C LYS A 104 -15.30 -13.39 0.37
N ILE A 105 -15.84 -13.56 1.56
CA ILE A 105 -16.86 -14.58 1.87
C ILE A 105 -18.18 -14.39 1.10
N ASP A 106 -18.42 -13.19 0.58
CA ASP A 106 -19.53 -12.83 -0.32
C ASP A 106 -19.36 -13.37 -1.75
N GLU A 107 -18.20 -13.95 -2.09
CA GLU A 107 -17.92 -14.66 -3.34
C GLU A 107 -17.72 -16.19 -3.04
N PRO A 108 -18.76 -16.95 -2.64
CA PRO A 108 -18.60 -18.24 -1.96
C PRO A 108 -17.81 -19.29 -2.77
N ALA A 109 -17.96 -19.34 -4.08
CA ALA A 109 -17.23 -20.30 -4.92
C ALA A 109 -15.72 -19.97 -4.97
N ALA A 110 -15.38 -18.72 -5.21
CA ALA A 110 -13.99 -18.27 -5.25
C ALA A 110 -13.33 -18.35 -3.86
N TRP A 111 -14.08 -18.00 -2.82
CA TRP A 111 -13.63 -18.07 -1.43
C TRP A 111 -13.34 -19.50 -0.99
N ASN A 112 -14.24 -20.47 -1.28
CA ASN A 112 -14.03 -21.88 -0.97
C ASN A 112 -12.81 -22.45 -1.69
N ALA A 113 -12.64 -22.14 -2.98
CA ALA A 113 -11.46 -22.55 -3.73
C ALA A 113 -10.15 -21.98 -3.13
N TRP A 114 -10.20 -20.75 -2.62
CA TRP A 114 -9.06 -20.15 -1.93
C TRP A 114 -8.79 -20.82 -0.58
N MET A 115 -9.83 -21.16 0.22
CA MET A 115 -9.70 -21.91 1.47
C MET A 115 -9.05 -23.29 1.27
N ASP A 116 -9.36 -23.98 0.17
CA ASP A 116 -8.73 -25.24 -0.16
C ASP A 116 -7.25 -25.09 -0.52
N ARG A 117 -6.89 -23.99 -1.20
CA ARG A 117 -5.48 -23.62 -1.43
C ARG A 117 -4.75 -23.28 -0.13
N LEU A 118 -5.42 -22.55 0.79
CA LEU A 118 -4.87 -22.26 2.11
C LEU A 118 -4.61 -23.55 2.89
N ALA A 119 -5.56 -24.48 2.89
CA ALA A 119 -5.39 -25.78 3.54
C ALA A 119 -4.17 -26.53 2.98
N ALA A 120 -3.99 -26.56 1.67
CA ALA A 120 -2.84 -27.17 1.02
C ALA A 120 -1.52 -26.47 1.39
N ALA A 121 -1.48 -25.13 1.37
CA ALA A 121 -0.30 -24.35 1.70
C ALA A 121 0.10 -24.44 3.17
N ALA A 122 -0.88 -24.52 4.09
CA ALA A 122 -0.66 -24.68 5.52
C ALA A 122 -0.44 -26.13 5.97
N GLY A 123 -0.68 -27.11 5.08
CA GLY A 123 -0.58 -28.53 5.39
C GLY A 123 -1.60 -29.02 6.44
N THR A 124 -2.75 -28.37 6.53
CA THR A 124 -3.79 -28.68 7.52
C THR A 124 -5.18 -28.41 6.94
N PRO A 125 -6.21 -29.25 7.22
CA PRO A 125 -7.56 -28.96 6.76
C PRO A 125 -8.08 -27.63 7.30
N VAL A 126 -8.88 -26.92 6.51
CA VAL A 126 -9.56 -25.66 6.89
C VAL A 126 -11.07 -25.90 6.76
N ARG A 127 -11.69 -26.45 7.80
CA ARG A 127 -13.11 -26.78 7.85
C ARG A 127 -13.91 -25.85 8.75
N THR A 128 -13.27 -25.37 9.80
CA THR A 128 -13.85 -24.51 10.83
C THR A 128 -13.14 -23.15 10.88
N TRP A 129 -13.74 -22.19 11.56
CA TRP A 129 -13.10 -20.90 11.82
C TRP A 129 -11.77 -21.05 12.59
N ASP A 130 -11.72 -21.95 13.54
CA ASP A 130 -10.51 -22.20 14.33
C ASP A 130 -9.41 -22.82 13.44
N ASP A 131 -9.74 -23.76 12.56
CA ASP A 131 -8.79 -24.28 11.56
C ASP A 131 -8.26 -23.19 10.62
N PHE A 132 -9.14 -22.24 10.26
CA PHE A 132 -8.76 -21.11 9.44
C PHE A 132 -7.72 -20.23 10.15
N LEU A 133 -7.95 -19.87 11.41
CA LEU A 133 -7.00 -19.08 12.19
C LEU A 133 -5.66 -19.82 12.34
N ASP A 134 -5.67 -21.10 12.66
CA ASP A 134 -4.45 -21.91 12.74
C ASP A 134 -3.69 -21.98 11.42
N ALA A 135 -4.39 -22.08 10.30
CA ALA A 135 -3.78 -22.08 8.97
C ALA A 135 -3.17 -20.72 8.63
N MET A 136 -3.87 -19.63 8.96
CA MET A 136 -3.37 -18.27 8.78
C MET A 136 -2.13 -18.01 9.63
N ASP A 137 -2.13 -18.40 10.91
CA ASP A 137 -0.97 -18.26 11.80
C ASP A 137 0.25 -19.05 11.29
N LYS A 138 0.07 -20.27 10.80
CA LYS A 138 1.14 -21.05 10.16
C LYS A 138 1.72 -20.34 8.92
N ARG A 139 0.85 -19.79 8.09
CA ARG A 139 1.28 -19.05 6.89
C ARG A 139 1.95 -17.73 7.25
N HIS A 140 1.45 -17.02 8.27
CA HIS A 140 2.04 -15.80 8.79
C HIS A 140 3.48 -16.05 9.29
N ALA A 141 3.69 -17.09 10.10
CA ALA A 141 5.02 -17.53 10.55
C ALA A 141 5.94 -17.94 9.37
N PHE A 142 5.38 -18.55 8.31
CA PHE A 142 6.13 -18.84 7.10
C PHE A 142 6.60 -17.57 6.40
N PHE A 143 5.74 -16.56 6.25
CA PHE A 143 6.10 -15.26 5.68
C PHE A 143 7.17 -14.56 6.54
N GLU A 144 7.03 -14.58 7.86
CA GLU A 144 8.04 -14.06 8.78
C GLU A 144 9.40 -14.72 8.55
N SER A 145 9.44 -16.05 8.40
CA SER A 145 10.67 -16.80 8.08
C SER A 145 11.32 -16.39 6.74
N ARG A 146 10.58 -15.70 5.88
CA ARG A 146 11.05 -15.14 4.60
C ARG A 146 11.38 -13.64 4.69
N GLY A 147 11.34 -13.08 5.90
CA GLY A 147 11.67 -11.69 6.18
C GLY A 147 10.51 -10.71 5.99
N CYS A 148 9.27 -11.18 5.92
CA CYS A 148 8.10 -10.32 5.93
C CYS A 148 8.07 -9.46 7.21
N VAL A 149 7.73 -8.20 7.05
CA VAL A 149 7.70 -7.22 8.15
C VAL A 149 6.47 -6.33 8.07
N VAL A 150 5.61 -6.56 7.08
CA VAL A 150 4.49 -5.68 6.76
C VAL A 150 3.33 -6.47 6.16
N SER A 151 2.13 -6.09 6.55
CA SER A 151 0.88 -6.50 5.91
C SER A 151 0.27 -5.35 5.11
N ASP A 152 -0.56 -5.69 4.13
CA ASP A 152 -1.28 -4.75 3.30
C ASP A 152 -2.71 -5.26 3.07
N TYR A 153 -3.69 -4.40 3.28
CA TYR A 153 -5.10 -4.70 3.10
C TYR A 153 -5.71 -3.68 2.12
N GLY A 154 -6.29 -4.19 1.03
CA GLY A 154 -7.02 -3.40 0.05
C GLY A 154 -8.52 -3.62 0.21
N ILE A 155 -9.16 -2.86 1.07
CA ILE A 155 -10.57 -2.99 1.44
C ILE A 155 -11.41 -1.85 0.87
N THR A 156 -12.74 -2.04 0.75
CA THR A 156 -13.62 -0.98 0.31
C THR A 156 -13.86 0.07 1.39
N GLU A 157 -14.06 -0.40 2.61
CA GLU A 157 -14.36 0.38 3.81
C GLU A 157 -13.76 -0.32 5.05
N ILE A 158 -13.79 0.36 6.20
CA ILE A 158 -13.33 -0.20 7.46
C ILE A 158 -14.42 -1.08 8.08
N PHE A 159 -14.16 -2.37 8.14
CA PHE A 159 -15.10 -3.35 8.72
C PHE A 159 -14.93 -3.41 10.25
N ALA A 160 -15.94 -2.98 11.00
CA ALA A 160 -15.94 -2.93 12.45
C ALA A 160 -17.33 -3.20 13.08
N ALA A 161 -18.09 -4.16 12.53
CA ALA A 161 -19.35 -4.59 13.12
C ALA A 161 -19.12 -5.33 14.44
N PRO A 162 -19.98 -5.21 15.42
CA PRO A 162 -19.99 -6.11 16.59
C PRO A 162 -20.38 -7.51 16.15
N TYR A 163 -19.70 -8.51 16.74
CA TYR A 163 -19.96 -9.93 16.50
C TYR A 163 -19.58 -10.75 17.73
N THR A 164 -20.09 -11.96 17.80
CA THR A 164 -19.63 -12.99 18.72
C THR A 164 -18.85 -14.07 17.95
N THR A 165 -17.93 -14.74 18.61
CA THR A 165 -17.19 -15.87 18.02
C THR A 165 -18.13 -16.97 17.52
N GLY A 166 -19.24 -17.21 18.22
CA GLY A 166 -20.27 -18.18 17.79
C GLY A 166 -20.92 -17.81 16.47
N GLU A 167 -21.23 -16.52 16.25
CA GLU A 167 -21.76 -16.04 14.95
C GLU A 167 -20.75 -16.26 13.83
N ILE A 168 -19.48 -15.93 14.04
CA ILE A 168 -18.43 -16.10 13.02
C ILE A 168 -18.24 -17.56 12.67
N LYS A 169 -18.20 -18.46 13.68
CA LYS A 169 -18.12 -19.91 13.46
C LYS A 169 -19.32 -20.44 12.65
N ALA A 170 -20.52 -19.94 12.92
CA ALA A 170 -21.72 -20.33 12.18
C ALA A 170 -21.69 -19.84 10.73
N ILE A 171 -21.29 -18.57 10.50
CA ILE A 171 -21.17 -17.97 9.16
C ILE A 171 -20.10 -18.73 8.34
N PHE A 172 -18.93 -18.95 8.91
CA PHE A 172 -17.84 -19.68 8.28
C PHE A 172 -18.31 -21.09 7.81
N ARG A 173 -18.89 -21.86 8.73
CA ARG A 173 -19.41 -23.20 8.43
C ARG A 173 -20.47 -23.17 7.33
N LYS A 174 -21.46 -22.26 7.42
CA LYS A 174 -22.51 -22.09 6.41
C LYS A 174 -21.92 -21.96 5.01
N VAL A 175 -20.90 -21.11 4.82
CA VAL A 175 -20.31 -20.84 3.51
C VAL A 175 -19.38 -22.00 3.08
N ARG A 176 -18.65 -22.63 4.02
CA ARG A 176 -17.83 -23.81 3.74
C ARG A 176 -18.68 -25.00 3.28
N GLU A 177 -19.92 -25.11 3.75
CA GLU A 177 -20.89 -26.14 3.34
C GLU A 177 -21.67 -25.77 2.07
N GLY A 178 -21.28 -24.70 1.36
CA GLY A 178 -21.87 -24.27 0.08
C GLY A 178 -23.03 -23.29 0.21
N GLY A 179 -23.34 -22.80 1.41
CA GLY A 179 -24.31 -21.73 1.62
C GLY A 179 -23.77 -20.36 1.20
N VAL A 180 -24.64 -19.36 1.22
CA VAL A 180 -24.32 -17.97 0.89
C VAL A 180 -24.49 -17.08 2.11
N ALA A 181 -23.48 -16.30 2.46
CA ALA A 181 -23.59 -15.30 3.52
C ALA A 181 -24.51 -14.17 3.08
N THR A 182 -25.40 -13.72 3.98
CA THR A 182 -26.13 -12.47 3.78
C THR A 182 -25.16 -11.28 3.85
N PRO A 183 -25.52 -10.09 3.33
CA PRO A 183 -24.66 -8.90 3.45
C PRO A 183 -24.22 -8.59 4.89
N ALA A 184 -25.13 -8.75 5.87
CA ALA A 184 -24.85 -8.52 7.28
C ALA A 184 -23.87 -9.58 7.85
N GLU A 185 -24.06 -10.85 7.49
CA GLU A 185 -23.13 -11.95 7.86
C GLU A 185 -21.74 -11.72 7.25
N ALA A 186 -21.68 -11.36 5.97
CA ALA A 186 -20.41 -11.07 5.27
C ALA A 186 -19.69 -9.89 5.93
N TYR A 187 -20.41 -8.83 6.32
CA TYR A 187 -19.82 -7.69 7.00
C TYR A 187 -19.25 -8.05 8.38
N LYS A 188 -19.97 -8.87 9.18
CA LYS A 188 -19.48 -9.39 10.46
C LYS A 188 -18.23 -10.26 10.28
N PHE A 189 -18.24 -11.15 9.28
CA PHE A 189 -17.09 -11.99 8.98
C PHE A 189 -15.86 -11.16 8.58
N LYS A 190 -16.03 -10.18 7.69
CA LYS A 190 -14.96 -9.26 7.29
C LYS A 190 -14.41 -8.47 8.49
N SER A 191 -15.27 -8.12 9.44
CA SER A 191 -14.84 -7.45 10.68
C SER A 191 -14.00 -8.36 11.56
N ALA A 192 -14.36 -9.63 11.68
CA ALA A 192 -13.57 -10.62 12.42
C ALA A 192 -12.24 -10.93 11.72
N TRP A 193 -12.26 -11.16 10.41
CA TRP A 193 -11.07 -11.41 9.61
C TRP A 193 -10.05 -10.26 9.73
N LEU A 194 -10.50 -9.02 9.58
CA LEU A 194 -9.63 -7.85 9.69
C LEU A 194 -9.05 -7.71 11.10
N TYR A 195 -9.89 -7.86 12.12
CA TYR A 195 -9.46 -7.79 13.52
C TYR A 195 -8.40 -8.84 13.85
N GLU A 196 -8.62 -10.11 13.53
CA GLU A 196 -7.68 -11.20 13.79
C GLU A 196 -6.35 -11.02 13.02
N GLY A 197 -6.44 -10.52 11.78
CA GLY A 197 -5.26 -10.18 10.99
C GLY A 197 -4.41 -9.09 11.65
N LEU A 198 -5.03 -8.02 12.12
CA LEU A 198 -4.33 -6.95 12.84
C LEU A 198 -3.72 -7.42 14.16
N CYS A 199 -4.41 -8.30 14.89
CA CYS A 199 -3.86 -8.94 16.09
C CYS A 199 -2.64 -9.81 15.76
N ALA A 200 -2.66 -10.55 14.65
CA ALA A 200 -1.51 -11.34 14.20
C ALA A 200 -0.31 -10.44 13.85
N ASP A 201 -0.54 -9.34 13.14
CA ASP A 201 0.49 -8.35 12.82
C ASP A 201 1.11 -7.75 14.09
N ALA A 202 0.28 -7.41 15.09
CA ALA A 202 0.76 -6.89 16.36
C ALA A 202 1.64 -7.92 17.11
N ARG A 203 1.20 -9.19 17.17
CA ARG A 203 1.99 -10.27 17.81
C ARG A 203 3.35 -10.47 17.15
N ALA A 204 3.41 -10.36 15.82
CA ALA A 204 4.65 -10.48 15.06
C ALA A 204 5.46 -9.16 14.99
N ASN A 205 4.95 -8.09 15.60
CA ASN A 205 5.53 -6.75 15.52
C ASN A 205 5.70 -6.26 14.06
N TRP A 206 4.78 -6.63 13.17
CA TRP A 206 4.72 -6.12 11.81
C TRP A 206 4.07 -4.74 11.75
N SER A 207 4.31 -4.03 10.68
CA SER A 207 3.56 -2.82 10.33
C SER A 207 2.41 -3.19 9.42
N THR A 208 1.26 -2.54 9.60
CA THR A 208 0.06 -2.77 8.78
C THR A 208 -0.21 -1.59 7.88
N GLN A 209 -0.61 -1.84 6.64
CA GLN A 209 -1.07 -0.83 5.69
C GLN A 209 -2.53 -1.09 5.35
N LEU A 210 -3.40 -0.10 5.60
CA LEU A 210 -4.83 -0.17 5.29
C LEU A 210 -5.16 0.78 4.14
N HIS A 211 -5.49 0.22 2.97
CA HIS A 211 -5.93 0.96 1.79
C HIS A 211 -7.45 0.83 1.63
N TYR A 212 -8.17 1.95 1.57
CA TYR A 212 -9.63 1.93 1.47
C TYR A 212 -10.19 3.12 0.64
N SER A 213 -11.50 3.20 0.51
CA SER A 213 -12.25 4.21 -0.26
C SER A 213 -12.07 4.11 -1.78
N CYS A 214 -11.82 2.92 -2.30
CA CYS A 214 -11.86 2.67 -3.73
C CYS A 214 -13.20 2.06 -4.15
N LEU A 215 -13.96 2.75 -5.02
CA LEU A 215 -15.10 2.17 -5.70
C LEU A 215 -14.61 1.41 -6.94
N ARG A 216 -14.56 0.08 -6.80
CA ARG A 216 -14.03 -0.82 -7.83
C ARG A 216 -15.05 -1.07 -8.94
N ASN A 217 -14.54 -1.18 -10.17
CA ASN A 217 -15.29 -1.66 -11.33
C ASN A 217 -16.61 -0.91 -11.57
N ALA A 218 -16.59 0.42 -11.47
CA ALA A 218 -17.76 1.27 -11.60
C ALA A 218 -18.51 1.11 -12.95
N ASN A 219 -17.83 0.56 -13.98
CA ASN A 219 -18.42 0.24 -15.28
C ASN A 219 -18.56 -1.28 -15.45
N SER A 220 -19.73 -1.83 -15.10
CA SER A 220 -20.00 -3.27 -15.13
C SER A 220 -19.84 -3.89 -16.53
N ARG A 221 -20.19 -3.18 -17.60
CA ARG A 221 -20.01 -3.65 -18.98
C ARG A 221 -18.53 -3.84 -19.31
N MET A 222 -17.69 -2.91 -18.88
CA MET A 222 -16.24 -3.01 -19.14
C MET A 222 -15.59 -4.05 -18.23
N MET A 223 -16.09 -4.23 -17.00
CA MET A 223 -15.67 -5.33 -16.13
C MET A 223 -15.93 -6.68 -16.77
N GLN A 224 -17.11 -6.90 -17.38
CA GLN A 224 -17.42 -8.13 -18.11
C GLN A 224 -16.54 -8.32 -19.35
N LYS A 225 -16.19 -7.24 -20.05
CA LYS A 225 -15.41 -7.29 -21.29
C LYS A 225 -13.90 -7.45 -21.08
N LEU A 226 -13.33 -6.79 -20.07
CA LEU A 226 -11.89 -6.65 -19.90
C LEU A 226 -11.38 -7.22 -18.57
N GLY A 227 -12.26 -7.54 -17.63
CA GLY A 227 -11.89 -7.96 -16.27
C GLY A 227 -11.56 -6.79 -15.33
N PRO A 228 -11.12 -7.09 -14.12
CA PRO A 228 -10.76 -6.11 -13.10
C PRO A 228 -9.44 -5.39 -13.44
N ASP A 229 -9.17 -4.30 -12.73
CA ASP A 229 -7.92 -3.51 -12.81
C ASP A 229 -7.60 -2.96 -14.21
N THR A 230 -8.62 -2.64 -15.00
CA THR A 230 -8.49 -2.16 -16.38
C THR A 230 -8.84 -0.68 -16.57
N GLY A 231 -8.83 0.11 -15.47
CA GLY A 231 -8.99 1.56 -15.52
C GLY A 231 -10.42 2.06 -15.27
N PHE A 232 -11.27 1.25 -14.64
CA PHE A 232 -12.68 1.58 -14.37
C PHE A 232 -13.00 1.67 -12.87
N ASP A 233 -11.98 1.92 -12.06
CA ASP A 233 -12.12 2.23 -10.64
C ASP A 233 -12.19 3.74 -10.44
N CYS A 234 -12.78 4.19 -9.33
CA CYS A 234 -12.85 5.60 -8.98
C CYS A 234 -12.79 5.82 -7.46
N ILE A 235 -12.69 7.09 -7.08
CA ILE A 235 -12.78 7.50 -5.68
C ILE A 235 -14.18 7.15 -5.17
N GLY A 236 -14.22 6.38 -4.08
CA GLY A 236 -15.42 6.04 -3.36
C GLY A 236 -15.63 6.91 -2.13
N GLU A 237 -16.81 6.82 -1.53
CA GLU A 237 -17.14 7.54 -0.33
C GLU A 237 -17.84 6.64 0.68
N TRP A 238 -17.22 6.51 1.86
CA TRP A 238 -17.78 5.81 3.01
C TRP A 238 -17.59 6.66 4.27
N ASN A 239 -18.49 6.51 5.23
CA ASN A 239 -18.29 7.11 6.55
C ASN A 239 -17.48 6.16 7.43
N VAL A 240 -16.17 6.36 7.47
CA VAL A 240 -15.23 5.43 8.11
C VAL A 240 -14.77 5.85 9.50
N ALA A 241 -15.02 7.10 9.92
CA ALA A 241 -14.49 7.63 11.16
C ALA A 241 -14.88 6.79 12.39
N GLU A 242 -16.18 6.49 12.55
CA GLU A 242 -16.66 5.68 13.68
C GLU A 242 -16.20 4.21 13.61
N SER A 243 -16.19 3.63 12.40
CA SER A 243 -15.74 2.25 12.21
C SER A 243 -14.26 2.11 12.54
N LEU A 244 -13.44 3.06 12.10
CA LEU A 244 -12.01 3.09 12.39
C LEU A 244 -11.74 3.30 13.87
N ALA A 245 -12.46 4.24 14.51
CA ALA A 245 -12.36 4.47 15.95
C ALA A 245 -12.72 3.20 16.75
N ARG A 246 -13.82 2.51 16.42
CA ARG A 246 -14.20 1.24 17.07
C ARG A 246 -13.19 0.14 16.88
N LEU A 247 -12.62 0.00 15.68
CA LEU A 247 -11.60 -1.01 15.40
C LEU A 247 -10.34 -0.75 16.22
N PHE A 248 -9.87 0.49 16.23
CA PHE A 248 -8.65 0.86 16.96
C PHE A 248 -8.84 0.82 18.47
N ASP A 249 -9.98 1.28 18.99
CA ASP A 249 -10.32 1.21 20.41
C ASP A 249 -10.32 -0.25 20.92
N ARG A 250 -10.94 -1.16 20.16
CA ARG A 250 -10.94 -2.58 20.48
C ARG A 250 -9.52 -3.16 20.48
N LEU A 251 -8.71 -2.88 19.45
CA LEU A 251 -7.33 -3.35 19.38
C LEU A 251 -6.46 -2.76 20.49
N GLU A 252 -6.60 -1.46 20.80
CA GLU A 252 -5.82 -0.78 21.83
C GLU A 252 -6.21 -1.28 23.23
N SER A 253 -7.51 -1.60 23.48
CA SER A 253 -7.96 -2.15 24.77
C SER A 253 -7.35 -3.52 25.09
N GLU A 254 -6.89 -4.27 24.07
CA GLU A 254 -6.22 -5.55 24.19
C GLU A 254 -4.69 -5.45 23.98
N ASP A 255 -4.14 -4.24 23.90
CA ASP A 255 -2.73 -3.94 23.56
C ASP A 255 -2.28 -4.61 22.25
N ALA A 256 -3.20 -4.72 21.30
CA ALA A 256 -3.04 -5.43 20.02
C ALA A 256 -3.12 -4.51 18.80
N LEU A 257 -3.04 -3.19 18.96
CA LEU A 257 -2.99 -2.26 17.85
C LEU A 257 -1.57 -2.23 17.24
N PRO A 258 -1.37 -2.71 15.99
CA PRO A 258 -0.05 -2.67 15.36
C PRO A 258 0.35 -1.25 14.93
N ARG A 259 1.61 -1.06 14.54
CA ARG A 259 2.00 0.12 13.76
C ARG A 259 1.19 0.13 12.48
N THR A 260 0.42 1.19 12.24
CA THR A 260 -0.55 1.22 11.14
C THR A 260 -0.40 2.47 10.28
N ILE A 261 -0.38 2.28 8.97
CA ILE A 261 -0.43 3.35 7.97
C ILE A 261 -1.78 3.30 7.29
N LEU A 262 -2.47 4.44 7.25
CA LEU A 262 -3.80 4.58 6.67
C LEU A 262 -3.72 5.30 5.32
N TYR A 263 -4.25 4.69 4.29
CA TYR A 263 -4.35 5.26 2.94
C TYR A 263 -5.82 5.33 2.53
N SER A 264 -6.40 6.53 2.53
CA SER A 264 -7.70 6.76 1.91
C SER A 264 -7.53 7.20 0.46
N LEU A 265 -8.37 6.68 -0.43
CA LEU A 265 -8.44 7.20 -1.79
C LEU A 265 -9.26 8.48 -1.87
N ASN A 266 -10.04 8.80 -0.82
CA ASN A 266 -10.85 10.02 -0.76
C ASN A 266 -10.12 11.13 0.02
N PRO A 267 -9.80 12.27 -0.62
CA PRO A 267 -9.05 13.34 0.04
C PRO A 267 -9.82 14.03 1.18
N LYS A 268 -11.14 13.84 1.28
CA LYS A 268 -11.96 14.36 2.39
C LYS A 268 -11.59 13.75 3.75
N ASP A 269 -10.91 12.59 3.75
CA ASP A 269 -10.57 11.88 4.97
C ASP A 269 -9.25 12.37 5.59
N ASN A 270 -8.47 13.22 4.92
CA ASN A 270 -7.14 13.59 5.38
C ASN A 270 -7.13 14.16 6.81
N GLU A 271 -7.95 15.19 7.07
CA GLU A 271 -8.01 15.84 8.39
C GLU A 271 -8.64 14.92 9.44
N MET A 272 -9.66 14.14 9.05
CA MET A 272 -10.28 13.15 9.94
C MET A 272 -9.25 12.10 10.36
N LEU A 273 -8.49 11.55 9.42
CA LEU A 273 -7.45 10.56 9.71
C LEU A 273 -6.32 11.16 10.58
N ALA A 274 -5.82 12.35 10.21
CA ALA A 274 -4.75 13.00 10.95
C ALA A 274 -5.16 13.27 12.42
N SER A 275 -6.41 13.69 12.66
CA SER A 275 -6.92 13.92 14.01
C SER A 275 -7.17 12.61 14.76
N LEU A 276 -7.78 11.60 14.13
CA LEU A 276 -8.07 10.31 14.77
C LEU A 276 -6.78 9.58 15.21
N MET A 277 -5.75 9.61 14.37
CA MET A 277 -4.46 8.99 14.71
C MET A 277 -3.85 9.58 15.98
N GLY A 278 -4.06 10.88 16.25
CA GLY A 278 -3.61 11.53 17.47
C GLY A 278 -4.15 10.89 18.74
N SER A 279 -5.34 10.28 18.69
CA SER A 279 -5.99 9.62 19.83
C SER A 279 -5.38 8.25 20.17
N PHE A 280 -4.59 7.65 19.26
CA PHE A 280 -4.06 6.28 19.40
C PHE A 280 -2.53 6.21 19.28
N GLN A 281 -1.82 7.35 19.32
CA GLN A 281 -0.35 7.34 19.36
C GLN A 281 0.15 6.76 20.70
N LYS A 282 1.16 5.90 20.63
CA LYS A 282 1.76 5.25 21.79
C LYS A 282 3.27 5.10 21.60
N GLY A 283 4.04 5.47 22.63
CA GLY A 283 5.48 5.20 22.63
C GLY A 283 5.79 3.70 22.78
N PRO A 284 7.01 3.26 22.44
CA PRO A 284 8.16 4.09 22.07
C PRO A 284 8.21 4.51 20.57
N ASP A 285 7.26 4.04 19.75
CA ASP A 285 7.27 4.30 18.32
C ASP A 285 7.05 5.80 18.00
N ARG A 286 7.93 6.36 17.18
CA ARG A 286 7.74 7.70 16.64
C ARG A 286 6.72 7.64 15.50
N GLY A 287 5.48 8.08 15.79
CA GLY A 287 4.38 7.99 14.82
C GLY A 287 3.94 6.56 14.57
N LYS A 288 3.50 5.85 15.63
CA LYS A 288 2.92 4.49 15.56
C LYS A 288 1.84 4.40 14.50
N LEU A 289 0.94 5.40 14.47
CA LEU A 289 -0.06 5.55 13.43
C LEU A 289 0.36 6.66 12.46
N GLN A 290 0.22 6.40 11.17
CA GLN A 290 0.64 7.27 10.08
C GLN A 290 -0.54 7.58 9.15
N LEU A 291 -0.69 8.86 8.78
CA LEU A 291 -1.41 9.23 7.56
C LEU A 291 -0.48 8.93 6.39
N GLY A 292 -0.79 7.91 5.61
CA GLY A 292 0.01 7.48 4.47
C GLY A 292 0.14 8.55 3.39
N ALA A 293 1.07 8.35 2.47
CA ALA A 293 1.21 9.22 1.32
C ALA A 293 -0.09 9.28 0.50
N ALA A 294 -0.27 10.37 -0.21
CA ALA A 294 -1.37 10.48 -1.18
C ALA A 294 -1.33 9.29 -2.15
N TRP A 295 -2.43 8.53 -2.17
CA TRP A 295 -2.47 7.22 -2.82
C TRP A 295 -3.24 7.28 -4.15
N TRP A 296 -2.76 6.56 -5.16
CA TRP A 296 -3.36 6.32 -6.47
C TRP A 296 -3.84 7.62 -7.17
N PHE A 297 -5.16 7.95 -7.21
CA PHE A 297 -5.66 9.18 -7.85
C PHE A 297 -5.15 10.47 -7.17
N LEU A 298 -4.69 10.36 -5.93
CA LEU A 298 -4.14 11.47 -5.16
C LEU A 298 -2.61 11.54 -5.24
N ASP A 299 -1.94 10.54 -5.82
CA ASP A 299 -0.49 10.48 -6.01
C ASP A 299 -0.07 11.45 -7.13
N GLN A 300 -0.33 12.72 -6.91
CA GLN A 300 -0.04 13.85 -7.80
C GLN A 300 0.13 15.13 -6.96
N LYS A 301 0.68 16.17 -7.58
CA LYS A 301 1.13 17.40 -6.90
C LYS A 301 0.11 17.96 -5.89
N ASP A 302 -1.15 18.12 -6.30
CA ASP A 302 -2.16 18.78 -5.46
C ASP A 302 -2.66 17.84 -4.36
N GLY A 303 -2.79 16.54 -4.65
CA GLY A 303 -3.12 15.51 -3.66
C GLY A 303 -2.03 15.36 -2.60
N MET A 304 -0.76 15.31 -3.01
CA MET A 304 0.39 15.27 -2.11
C MET A 304 0.45 16.51 -1.22
N LYS A 305 0.30 17.71 -1.80
CA LYS A 305 0.29 18.96 -1.01
C LYS A 305 -0.82 18.98 0.04
N LYS A 306 -2.03 18.55 -0.30
CA LYS A 306 -3.16 18.47 0.65
C LYS A 306 -2.92 17.48 1.78
N GLN A 307 -2.40 16.29 1.46
CA GLN A 307 -2.08 15.27 2.47
C GLN A 307 -0.98 15.76 3.42
N ILE A 308 0.11 16.34 2.90
CA ILE A 308 1.20 16.91 3.70
C ILE A 308 0.69 18.03 4.60
N GLU A 309 -0.18 18.90 4.10
CA GLU A 309 -0.77 20.01 4.86
C GLU A 309 -1.62 19.51 6.03
N ALA A 310 -2.53 18.56 5.77
CA ALA A 310 -3.37 17.99 6.83
C ALA A 310 -2.51 17.31 7.92
N LEU A 311 -1.47 16.58 7.50
CA LEU A 311 -0.54 15.94 8.43
C LEU A 311 0.28 16.97 9.22
N ALA A 312 0.75 18.04 8.58
CA ALA A 312 1.51 19.08 9.24
C ALA A 312 0.68 19.85 10.28
N ALA A 313 -0.59 20.12 9.94
CA ALA A 313 -1.49 20.88 10.80
C ALA A 313 -1.97 20.10 12.03
N LEU A 314 -2.17 18.79 11.92
CA LEU A 314 -2.83 17.95 12.93
C LEU A 314 -1.94 16.85 13.52
N GLY A 315 -0.72 16.70 13.02
CA GLY A 315 0.20 15.64 13.43
C GLY A 315 1.65 16.11 13.46
N CYS A 316 2.56 15.15 13.39
CA CYS A 316 4.01 15.39 13.41
C CYS A 316 4.61 15.10 12.04
N LEU A 317 4.63 16.09 11.15
CA LEU A 317 5.17 15.94 9.79
C LEU A 317 6.60 15.34 9.78
N GLY A 318 7.46 15.73 10.71
CA GLY A 318 8.83 15.20 10.82
C GLY A 318 8.93 13.70 11.07
N ASN A 319 7.84 13.05 11.52
CA ASN A 319 7.78 11.59 11.71
C ASN A 319 7.14 10.86 10.52
N PHE A 320 6.73 11.56 9.47
CA PHE A 320 6.10 10.98 8.31
C PHE A 320 7.02 9.97 7.61
N VAL A 321 6.49 8.78 7.29
CA VAL A 321 7.23 7.71 6.61
C VAL A 321 7.50 7.98 5.13
N GLY A 322 7.01 9.11 4.63
CA GLY A 322 7.22 9.51 3.24
C GLY A 322 6.36 8.75 2.24
N MET A 323 6.75 8.89 0.98
CA MET A 323 6.04 8.31 -0.17
C MET A 323 6.58 6.91 -0.47
N LEU A 324 5.66 5.98 -0.68
CA LEU A 324 5.92 4.67 -1.28
C LEU A 324 5.46 4.75 -2.74
N THR A 325 6.22 4.20 -3.67
CA THR A 325 5.87 4.33 -5.10
C THR A 325 4.66 3.52 -5.51
N ASP A 326 4.30 2.48 -4.77
CA ASP A 326 3.16 1.58 -5.03
C ASP A 326 2.98 1.30 -6.53
N SER A 327 4.00 0.75 -7.16
CA SER A 327 4.07 0.65 -8.61
C SER A 327 4.39 -0.76 -9.07
N ARG A 328 3.84 -1.10 -10.25
CA ARG A 328 4.11 -2.35 -10.96
C ARG A 328 5.23 -2.23 -11.99
N SER A 329 5.95 -1.09 -12.03
CA SER A 329 7.04 -0.85 -12.97
C SER A 329 8.34 -0.52 -12.27
N PHE A 330 9.43 -1.15 -12.67
CA PHE A 330 10.77 -0.83 -12.19
C PHE A 330 11.26 0.56 -12.62
N LEU A 331 10.63 1.19 -13.60
CA LEU A 331 10.95 2.55 -14.02
C LEU A 331 10.35 3.59 -13.07
N SER A 332 9.30 3.25 -12.34
CA SER A 332 8.55 4.21 -11.52
C SER A 332 9.20 4.57 -10.18
N TYR A 333 10.38 4.06 -9.84
CA TYR A 333 11.15 4.56 -8.69
C TYR A 333 11.46 6.06 -8.80
N THR A 334 11.48 6.64 -9.99
CA THR A 334 11.58 8.09 -10.21
C THR A 334 10.43 8.89 -9.59
N ARG A 335 9.27 8.26 -9.32
CA ARG A 335 8.15 8.92 -8.64
C ARG A 335 8.51 9.38 -7.23
N HIS A 336 9.47 8.73 -6.58
CA HIS A 336 10.01 9.21 -5.31
C HIS A 336 10.79 10.53 -5.47
N GLU A 337 11.45 10.78 -6.61
CA GLU A 337 12.02 12.09 -6.93
C GLU A 337 10.93 13.14 -7.15
N TYR A 338 9.83 12.79 -7.80
CA TYR A 338 8.67 13.67 -7.96
C TYR A 338 8.11 14.12 -6.61
N PHE A 339 7.92 13.17 -5.68
CA PHE A 339 7.51 13.48 -4.30
C PHE A 339 8.49 14.42 -3.60
N ARG A 340 9.80 14.11 -3.61
CA ARG A 340 10.82 14.96 -2.95
C ARG A 340 10.83 16.38 -3.49
N ARG A 341 10.63 16.57 -4.79
CA ARG A 341 10.53 17.90 -5.40
C ARG A 341 9.31 18.68 -4.90
N ILE A 342 8.18 18.00 -4.71
CA ILE A 342 6.96 18.61 -4.16
C ILE A 342 7.17 19.00 -2.71
N LEU A 343 7.71 18.10 -1.90
CA LEU A 343 8.00 18.35 -0.48
C LEU A 343 8.99 19.52 -0.31
N CYS A 344 10.13 19.47 -0.97
CA CYS A 344 11.15 20.53 -0.90
C CYS A 344 10.61 21.85 -1.44
N GLY A 345 9.85 21.83 -2.55
CA GLY A 345 9.25 23.03 -3.12
C GLY A 345 8.27 23.69 -2.15
N LYS A 346 7.38 22.88 -1.52
CA LYS A 346 6.42 23.39 -0.52
C LYS A 346 7.14 24.04 0.67
N LEU A 347 8.06 23.31 1.30
CA LEU A 347 8.77 23.83 2.48
C LEU A 347 9.65 25.02 2.14
N GLY A 348 10.32 25.01 0.98
CA GLY A 348 11.14 26.15 0.53
C GLY A 348 10.31 27.40 0.24
N GLU A 349 9.11 27.28 -0.33
CA GLU A 349 8.17 28.38 -0.51
C GLU A 349 7.72 28.96 0.83
N GLU A 350 7.45 28.13 1.85
CA GLU A 350 7.03 28.53 3.19
C GLU A 350 8.18 29.21 3.96
N MET A 351 9.41 28.69 3.83
CA MET A 351 10.60 29.36 4.36
C MET A 351 10.78 30.75 3.75
N ALA A 352 10.65 30.88 2.44
CA ALA A 352 10.80 32.15 1.74
C ALA A 352 9.75 33.19 2.15
N ARG A 353 8.54 32.74 2.53
CA ARG A 353 7.48 33.63 3.03
C ARG A 353 7.54 33.88 4.54
N GLY A 354 8.45 33.23 5.27
CA GLY A 354 8.57 33.34 6.72
C GLY A 354 7.46 32.61 7.50
N GLU A 355 6.77 31.66 6.89
CA GLU A 355 5.73 30.84 7.52
C GLU A 355 6.35 29.75 8.41
N ILE A 356 7.55 29.29 8.06
CA ILE A 356 8.38 28.40 8.88
C ILE A 356 9.79 28.97 9.02
N PRO A 357 10.58 28.57 10.05
CA PRO A 357 11.94 29.05 10.24
C PRO A 357 12.83 28.83 9.01
N ASN A 358 13.59 29.87 8.63
CA ASN A 358 14.57 29.79 7.55
C ASN A 358 15.87 29.12 8.03
N ASP A 359 15.78 27.87 8.43
CA ASP A 359 16.90 27.02 8.89
C ASP A 359 17.04 25.80 7.98
N ILE A 360 17.87 25.96 6.96
CA ILE A 360 18.12 24.91 5.96
C ILE A 360 18.68 23.62 6.59
N ALA A 361 19.49 23.71 7.64
CA ALA A 361 20.07 22.54 8.27
C ALA A 361 18.99 21.74 9.01
N TRP A 362 18.15 22.40 9.77
CA TRP A 362 17.05 21.77 10.51
C TRP A 362 15.97 21.22 9.56
N VAL A 363 15.43 22.05 8.67
CA VAL A 363 14.38 21.64 7.73
C VAL A 363 14.88 20.55 6.77
N GLY A 364 16.13 20.65 6.30
CA GLY A 364 16.79 19.64 5.46
C GLY A 364 16.91 18.29 6.16
N GLY A 365 17.27 18.27 7.44
CA GLY A 365 17.29 17.04 8.25
C GLY A 365 15.91 16.37 8.35
N LEU A 366 14.84 17.16 8.53
CA LEU A 366 13.47 16.63 8.52
C LEU A 366 13.09 16.08 7.14
N VAL A 367 13.50 16.73 6.06
CA VAL A 367 13.27 16.24 4.69
C VAL A 367 14.00 14.92 4.43
N GLU A 368 15.24 14.75 4.89
CA GLU A 368 15.99 13.50 4.82
C GLU A 368 15.30 12.39 5.61
N ASP A 369 14.80 12.70 6.80
CA ASP A 369 14.04 11.77 7.62
C ASP A 369 12.75 11.32 6.90
N ILE A 370 11.96 12.23 6.38
CA ILE A 370 10.74 11.93 5.61
C ILE A 370 11.06 11.15 4.33
N ALA A 371 12.16 11.50 3.65
CA ALA A 371 12.50 10.87 2.38
C ALA A 371 13.04 9.44 2.52
N TYR A 372 13.61 9.08 3.68
CA TYR A 372 14.27 7.77 3.84
C TYR A 372 14.29 7.24 5.28
N ASN A 373 14.81 8.02 6.25
CA ASN A 373 15.15 7.47 7.55
C ASN A 373 13.94 7.00 8.35
N ASN A 374 12.80 7.72 8.25
CA ASN A 374 11.56 7.35 8.94
C ASN A 374 11.02 6.00 8.44
N ALA A 375 10.95 5.79 7.12
CA ALA A 375 10.52 4.51 6.56
C ALA A 375 11.47 3.38 6.98
N ASN A 376 12.78 3.62 6.92
CA ASN A 376 13.76 2.63 7.33
C ASN A 376 13.62 2.24 8.81
N ARG A 377 13.40 3.21 9.70
CA ARG A 377 13.13 2.95 11.13
C ARG A 377 11.79 2.24 11.35
N TYR A 378 10.75 2.69 10.68
CA TYR A 378 9.38 2.19 10.86
C TYR A 378 9.24 0.72 10.46
N PHE A 379 9.81 0.34 9.33
CA PHE A 379 9.70 -1.04 8.82
C PHE A 379 10.86 -1.94 9.26
N PHE A 380 12.05 -1.41 9.45
CA PHE A 380 13.28 -2.19 9.62
C PHE A 380 14.12 -1.81 10.84
N GLY A 381 13.66 -0.88 11.67
CA GLY A 381 14.32 -0.51 12.94
C GLY A 381 14.42 -1.68 13.92
N ALA A 382 15.19 -1.53 14.97
CA ALA A 382 15.31 -2.54 16.02
C ALA A 382 13.92 -2.89 16.58
N ARG A 383 13.60 -4.16 16.59
CA ARG A 383 12.32 -4.73 17.00
C ARG A 383 12.44 -5.39 18.35
#